data_2b5310b6bb35e985f49bec75503d78a2
#
_entry.id   2b5310b6bb35e985f49bec75503d78a2
#
_cell.length_a   1.000
_cell.length_b   1.000
_cell.length_c   1.000
_cell.angle_alpha   90.00
_cell.angle_beta   90.00
_cell.angle_gamma   90.00
#
_symmetry.space_group_name_H-M   'P 1'
#
loop_
_entity.id
_entity.type
_entity.pdbx_description
1 polymer ?
#
loop_
_entity_poly.entity_id
_entity_poly.type
_entity_poly.pdbx_seq_one_letter_code
_entity_poly.pdbx_strand_id
1 'polypeptide(L)'
;MKVLIVGGGGREHAIALKIKENPEVTALYAAPGNGGIAQIATCLPFKATDVDGIVRWAAENKVDFVIVAPDDPLCLGMVDALAEQGIPAFGPRKNAAIIEGSKVFSKNLMKKYGIPTAAYETFDDYDAAVKYLQTADMPIVVKADGLAPVSYTHLRAHETRHD
;
A
#
# COMPACT_ATOMS: atom_id res chain seq x y z
N MET A 1 24.12 -4.22 -8.43
CA MET A 1 22.73 -4.48 -8.85
C MET A 1 21.95 -3.17 -9.02
N LYS A 2 20.99 -3.12 -9.93
CA LYS A 2 20.07 -1.99 -10.14
C LYS A 2 18.80 -2.25 -9.34
N VAL A 3 18.41 -1.33 -8.47
CA VAL A 3 17.21 -1.47 -7.64
C VAL A 3 16.21 -0.36 -7.97
N LEU A 4 14.94 -0.69 -8.08
CA LEU A 4 13.84 0.25 -8.24
C LEU A 4 12.94 0.21 -7.01
N ILE A 5 12.63 1.38 -6.44
CA ILE A 5 11.65 1.54 -5.36
C ILE A 5 10.39 2.19 -5.97
N VAL A 6 9.25 1.52 -5.83
CA VAL A 6 7.95 2.10 -6.21
C VAL A 6 7.39 2.84 -5.00
N GLY A 7 7.03 4.11 -5.21
CA GLY A 7 6.49 5.00 -4.19
C GLY A 7 7.30 6.28 -4.02
N GLY A 8 6.80 7.19 -3.20
CA GLY A 8 7.40 8.52 -3.00
C GLY A 8 7.16 9.11 -1.61
N GLY A 9 6.78 8.29 -0.65
CA GLY A 9 6.57 8.71 0.74
C GLY A 9 7.83 8.69 1.60
N GLY A 10 7.66 9.04 2.87
CA GLY A 10 8.76 9.00 3.87
C GLY A 10 9.27 7.57 4.13
N ARG A 11 8.39 6.58 4.07
CA ARG A 11 8.72 5.16 4.20
C ARG A 11 9.67 4.72 3.06
N GLU A 12 9.33 5.06 1.83
CA GLU A 12 10.17 4.75 0.65
C GLU A 12 11.50 5.50 0.69
N HIS A 13 11.52 6.74 1.22
CA HIS A 13 12.76 7.48 1.42
C HIS A 13 13.69 6.79 2.44
N ALA A 14 13.15 6.34 3.57
CA ALA A 14 13.94 5.59 4.56
C ALA A 14 14.49 4.27 3.99
N ILE A 15 13.68 3.54 3.20
CA ILE A 15 14.10 2.33 2.49
C ILE A 15 15.23 2.66 1.50
N ALA A 16 15.09 3.74 0.71
CA ALA A 16 16.09 4.17 -0.27
C ALA A 16 17.45 4.49 0.40
N LEU A 17 17.42 5.21 1.52
CA LEU A 17 18.62 5.51 2.30
C LEU A 17 19.33 4.23 2.73
N LYS A 18 18.56 3.25 3.24
CA LYS A 18 19.15 1.99 3.72
C LYS A 18 19.70 1.13 2.60
N ILE A 19 19.03 1.06 1.45
CA ILE A 19 19.49 0.30 0.29
C ILE A 19 20.77 0.90 -0.29
N LYS A 20 20.87 2.23 -0.31
CA LYS A 20 22.06 2.91 -0.81
C LYS A 20 23.34 2.57 -0.04
N GLU A 21 23.24 2.15 1.21
CA GLU A 21 24.39 1.72 2.01
C GLU A 21 25.02 0.41 1.49
N ASN A 22 24.27 -0.39 0.74
CA ASN A 22 24.77 -1.67 0.21
C ASN A 22 25.69 -1.42 -1.00
N PRO A 23 26.99 -1.80 -0.92
CA PRO A 23 27.96 -1.58 -1.99
C PRO A 23 27.65 -2.34 -3.28
N GLU A 24 26.81 -3.37 -3.24
CA GLU A 24 26.37 -4.10 -4.42
C GLU A 24 25.34 -3.32 -5.25
N VAL A 25 24.69 -2.30 -4.68
CA VAL A 25 23.74 -1.45 -5.38
C VAL A 25 24.49 -0.42 -6.22
N THR A 26 24.55 -0.66 -7.51
CA THR A 26 25.26 0.20 -8.48
C THR A 26 24.38 1.31 -9.05
N ALA A 27 23.06 1.14 -9.01
CA ALA A 27 22.09 2.16 -9.40
C ALA A 27 20.79 2.02 -8.59
N LEU A 28 20.26 3.15 -8.12
CA LEU A 28 19.03 3.23 -7.36
C LEU A 28 18.04 4.16 -8.08
N TYR A 29 16.84 3.67 -8.31
CA TYR A 29 15.74 4.37 -8.96
C TYR A 29 14.52 4.44 -8.04
N ALA A 30 13.66 5.43 -8.25
CA ALA A 30 12.37 5.54 -7.56
C ALA A 30 11.26 6.01 -8.52
N ALA A 31 10.06 5.49 -8.37
CA ALA A 31 8.89 5.85 -9.16
C ALA A 31 7.66 6.11 -8.27
N PRO A 32 7.21 7.37 -8.13
CA PRO A 32 7.78 8.60 -8.66
C PRO A 32 8.99 9.13 -7.87
N GLY A 33 9.20 8.66 -6.63
CA GLY A 33 10.13 9.27 -5.70
C GLY A 33 9.63 10.60 -5.13
N ASN A 34 10.53 11.36 -4.50
CA ASN A 34 10.29 12.71 -3.96
C ASN A 34 11.60 13.50 -3.93
N GLY A 35 11.55 14.78 -3.52
CA GLY A 35 12.72 15.66 -3.48
C GLY A 35 13.86 15.17 -2.58
N GLY A 36 13.59 14.44 -1.50
CA GLY A 36 14.60 13.81 -0.66
C GLY A 36 15.23 12.60 -1.34
N ILE A 37 14.41 11.74 -1.95
CA ILE A 37 14.87 10.57 -2.71
C ILE A 37 15.71 11.01 -3.92
N ALA A 38 15.36 12.11 -4.58
CA ALA A 38 16.11 12.64 -5.72
C ALA A 38 17.57 13.01 -5.41
N GLN A 39 17.92 13.19 -4.15
CA GLN A 39 19.31 13.44 -3.73
C GLN A 39 20.17 12.16 -3.71
N ILE A 40 19.55 10.99 -3.71
CA ILE A 40 20.22 9.71 -3.52
C ILE A 40 19.89 8.68 -4.58
N ALA A 41 18.86 8.91 -5.40
CA ALA A 41 18.37 8.01 -6.44
C ALA A 41 17.87 8.80 -7.65
N THR A 42 17.75 8.15 -8.79
CA THR A 42 17.11 8.73 -9.98
C THR A 42 15.60 8.55 -9.88
N CYS A 43 14.87 9.65 -9.80
CA CYS A 43 13.40 9.65 -9.80
C CYS A 43 12.87 9.55 -11.23
N LEU A 44 11.90 8.65 -11.44
CA LEU A 44 11.26 8.37 -12.72
C LEU A 44 9.87 9.01 -12.77
N PRO A 45 9.42 9.52 -13.92
CA PRO A 45 8.16 10.26 -14.05
C PRO A 45 6.94 9.32 -14.17
N PHE A 46 6.90 8.24 -13.41
CA PHE A 46 5.75 7.33 -13.36
C PHE A 46 4.98 7.53 -12.06
N LYS A 47 3.66 7.49 -12.13
CA LYS A 47 2.85 7.32 -10.91
C LYS A 47 3.08 5.92 -10.35
N ALA A 48 3.02 5.75 -9.02
CA ALA A 48 3.17 4.44 -8.37
C ALA A 48 2.13 3.41 -8.86
N THR A 49 0.98 3.86 -9.34
CA THR A 49 -0.12 3.04 -9.88
C THR A 49 0.00 2.73 -11.38
N ASP A 50 1.02 3.27 -12.07
CA ASP A 50 1.29 2.96 -13.48
C ASP A 50 2.06 1.64 -13.59
N VAL A 51 1.34 0.53 -13.39
CA VAL A 51 1.92 -0.83 -13.37
C VAL A 51 2.62 -1.12 -14.68
N ASP A 52 1.94 -0.92 -15.81
CA ASP A 52 2.46 -1.27 -17.15
C ASP A 52 3.69 -0.44 -17.51
N GLY A 53 3.67 0.86 -17.23
CA GLY A 53 4.79 1.76 -17.50
C GLY A 53 6.02 1.39 -16.68
N ILE A 54 5.83 1.13 -15.38
CA ILE A 54 6.93 0.77 -14.45
C ILE A 54 7.52 -0.60 -14.82
N VAL A 55 6.68 -1.60 -15.06
CA VAL A 55 7.14 -2.97 -15.40
C VAL A 55 7.90 -2.98 -16.72
N ARG A 56 7.39 -2.30 -17.75
CA ARG A 56 8.08 -2.16 -19.03
C ARG A 56 9.42 -1.47 -18.87
N TRP A 57 9.46 -0.34 -18.16
CA TRP A 57 10.69 0.40 -17.93
C TRP A 57 11.72 -0.44 -17.17
N ALA A 58 11.29 -1.20 -16.14
CA ALA A 58 12.16 -2.07 -15.37
C ALA A 58 12.79 -3.18 -16.24
N ALA A 59 11.99 -3.78 -17.12
CA ALA A 59 12.47 -4.81 -18.06
C ALA A 59 13.49 -4.23 -19.07
N GLU A 60 13.17 -3.10 -19.73
CA GLU A 60 14.03 -2.44 -20.72
C GLU A 60 15.37 -1.99 -20.09
N ASN A 61 15.35 -1.53 -18.85
CA ASN A 61 16.55 -1.05 -18.15
C ASN A 61 17.29 -2.14 -17.37
N LYS A 62 16.81 -3.39 -17.45
CA LYS A 62 17.40 -4.56 -16.78
C LYS A 62 17.57 -4.30 -15.28
N VAL A 63 16.46 -3.95 -14.61
CA VAL A 63 16.40 -3.81 -13.16
C VAL A 63 16.51 -5.20 -12.54
N ASP A 64 17.39 -5.33 -11.57
CA ASP A 64 17.67 -6.62 -10.91
C ASP A 64 16.65 -6.92 -9.80
N PHE A 65 16.12 -5.89 -9.15
CA PHE A 65 15.18 -6.04 -8.03
C PHE A 65 14.27 -4.83 -7.88
N VAL A 66 12.98 -5.08 -7.58
CA VAL A 66 11.99 -4.03 -7.36
C VAL A 66 11.41 -4.12 -5.95
N ILE A 67 11.26 -2.98 -5.27
CA ILE A 67 10.56 -2.87 -3.98
C ILE A 67 9.26 -2.12 -4.22
N VAL A 68 8.13 -2.81 -4.02
CA VAL A 68 6.80 -2.24 -4.14
C VAL A 68 6.27 -1.97 -2.73
N ALA A 69 6.38 -0.72 -2.28
CA ALA A 69 6.08 -0.37 -0.89
C ALA A 69 4.64 0.11 -0.64
N PRO A 70 3.97 0.89 -1.54
CA PRO A 70 2.59 1.34 -1.33
C PRO A 70 1.57 0.25 -1.63
N ASP A 71 0.41 0.36 -0.97
CA ASP A 71 -0.67 -0.62 -1.06
C ASP A 71 -1.36 -0.62 -2.43
N ASP A 72 -1.58 0.57 -3.03
CA ASP A 72 -2.24 0.70 -4.32
C ASP A 72 -1.60 -0.14 -5.45
N PRO A 73 -0.30 -0.02 -5.75
CA PRO A 73 0.33 -0.84 -6.78
C PRO A 73 0.34 -2.34 -6.44
N LEU A 74 0.39 -2.71 -5.17
CA LEU A 74 0.28 -4.11 -4.72
C LEU A 74 -1.10 -4.68 -5.05
N CYS A 75 -2.17 -3.93 -4.72
CA CYS A 75 -3.55 -4.31 -5.02
C CYS A 75 -3.84 -4.33 -6.52
N LEU A 76 -3.14 -3.51 -7.32
CA LEU A 76 -3.21 -3.54 -8.78
C LEU A 76 -2.46 -4.73 -9.40
N GLY A 77 -1.59 -5.44 -8.64
CA GLY A 77 -0.88 -6.63 -9.09
C GLY A 77 0.52 -6.36 -9.67
N MET A 78 1.17 -5.28 -9.27
CA MET A 78 2.50 -4.95 -9.79
C MET A 78 3.53 -6.07 -9.54
N VAL A 79 3.48 -6.73 -8.37
CA VAL A 79 4.40 -7.85 -8.07
C VAL A 79 4.16 -9.03 -9.00
N ASP A 80 2.90 -9.31 -9.35
CA ASP A 80 2.55 -10.37 -10.30
C ASP A 80 3.07 -10.02 -11.69
N ALA A 81 2.85 -8.80 -12.16
CA ALA A 81 3.31 -8.33 -13.47
C ALA A 81 4.85 -8.31 -13.59
N LEU A 82 5.58 -7.95 -12.52
CA LEU A 82 7.04 -8.03 -12.47
C LEU A 82 7.51 -9.48 -12.55
N ALA A 83 6.83 -10.40 -11.84
CA ALA A 83 7.16 -11.82 -11.86
C ALA A 83 6.96 -12.45 -13.25
N GLU A 84 5.95 -12.03 -14.01
CA GLU A 84 5.72 -12.45 -15.40
C GLU A 84 6.87 -12.03 -16.34
N GLN A 85 7.56 -10.94 -16.02
CA GLN A 85 8.76 -10.48 -16.71
C GLN A 85 10.06 -11.07 -16.15
N GLY A 86 9.97 -12.00 -15.17
CA GLY A 86 11.14 -12.60 -14.52
C GLY A 86 11.92 -11.62 -13.62
N ILE A 87 11.32 -10.51 -13.23
CA ILE A 87 11.96 -9.49 -12.36
C ILE A 87 11.58 -9.78 -10.91
N PRO A 88 12.54 -10.12 -10.03
CA PRO A 88 12.30 -10.31 -8.61
C PRO A 88 11.77 -9.03 -7.95
N ALA A 89 10.75 -9.17 -7.09
CA ALA A 89 10.18 -8.04 -6.38
C ALA A 89 9.88 -8.38 -4.92
N PHE A 90 10.08 -7.37 -4.04
CA PHE A 90 9.58 -7.41 -2.67
C PHE A 90 8.18 -6.79 -2.63
N GLY A 91 7.25 -7.53 -2.04
CA GLY A 91 5.86 -7.14 -1.84
C GLY A 91 4.94 -8.35 -1.99
N PRO A 92 3.73 -8.30 -1.40
CA PRO A 92 2.73 -9.35 -1.59
C PRO A 92 2.20 -9.33 -3.02
N ARG A 93 1.82 -10.50 -3.53
CA ARG A 93 1.04 -10.63 -4.77
C ARG A 93 -0.38 -10.10 -4.54
N LYS A 94 -1.07 -9.80 -5.63
CA LYS A 94 -2.43 -9.23 -5.62
C LYS A 94 -3.41 -10.02 -4.74
N ASN A 95 -3.36 -11.35 -4.80
CA ASN A 95 -4.22 -12.22 -4.00
C ASN A 95 -3.97 -12.12 -2.49
N ALA A 96 -2.78 -11.72 -2.06
CA ALA A 96 -2.45 -11.48 -0.65
C ALA A 96 -2.61 -10.01 -0.27
N ALA A 97 -2.36 -9.08 -1.19
CA ALA A 97 -2.52 -7.64 -0.99
C ALA A 97 -3.98 -7.24 -0.65
N ILE A 98 -4.96 -8.07 -0.98
CA ILE A 98 -6.38 -7.86 -0.63
C ILE A 98 -6.59 -7.74 0.89
N ILE A 99 -5.69 -8.29 1.72
CA ILE A 99 -5.75 -8.13 3.18
C ILE A 99 -5.69 -6.64 3.57
N GLU A 100 -4.91 -5.84 2.85
CA GLU A 100 -4.86 -4.39 3.04
C GLU A 100 -5.93 -3.68 2.18
N GLY A 101 -6.19 -4.20 0.99
CA GLY A 101 -7.09 -3.61 0.01
C GLY A 101 -8.58 -3.67 0.38
N SER A 102 -9.01 -4.61 1.23
CA SER A 102 -10.41 -4.74 1.69
C SER A 102 -10.48 -4.98 3.19
N LYS A 103 -11.09 -4.02 3.90
CA LYS A 103 -11.33 -4.11 5.35
C LYS A 103 -12.32 -5.23 5.67
N VAL A 104 -13.34 -5.40 4.83
CA VAL A 104 -14.34 -6.47 4.95
C VAL A 104 -13.67 -7.83 4.81
N PHE A 105 -12.83 -8.02 3.79
CA PHE A 105 -12.07 -9.26 3.62
C PHE A 105 -11.20 -9.57 4.84
N SER A 106 -10.43 -8.61 5.32
CA SER A 106 -9.55 -8.77 6.48
C SER A 106 -10.32 -9.14 7.74
N LYS A 107 -11.43 -8.45 8.01
CA LYS A 107 -12.28 -8.74 9.17
C LYS A 107 -12.90 -10.14 9.10
N ASN A 108 -13.40 -10.53 7.94
CA ASN A 108 -13.94 -11.86 7.71
C ASN A 108 -12.85 -12.95 7.85
N LEU A 109 -11.64 -12.69 7.37
CA LEU A 109 -10.49 -13.59 7.55
C LEU A 109 -10.14 -13.75 9.02
N MET A 110 -10.06 -12.65 9.77
CA MET A 110 -9.78 -12.67 11.21
C MET A 110 -10.86 -13.47 11.97
N LYS A 111 -12.13 -13.25 11.66
CA LYS A 111 -13.26 -14.00 12.24
C LYS A 111 -13.15 -15.50 11.93
N LYS A 112 -12.86 -15.85 10.67
CA LYS A 112 -12.74 -17.24 10.22
C LYS A 112 -11.65 -18.01 10.98
N TYR A 113 -10.53 -17.35 11.27
CA TYR A 113 -9.36 -17.98 11.90
C TYR A 113 -9.20 -17.66 13.39
N GLY A 114 -10.20 -17.04 14.03
CA GLY A 114 -10.17 -16.71 15.46
C GLY A 114 -9.09 -15.69 15.84
N ILE A 115 -8.68 -14.84 14.90
CA ILE A 115 -7.68 -13.78 15.16
C ILE A 115 -8.36 -12.66 15.94
N PRO A 116 -7.82 -12.25 17.11
CA PRO A 116 -8.40 -11.18 17.91
C PRO A 116 -8.52 -9.87 17.13
N THR A 117 -9.72 -9.29 17.13
CA THR A 117 -10.01 -8.00 16.50
C THR A 117 -11.23 -7.37 17.17
N ALA A 118 -11.37 -6.04 17.05
CA ALA A 118 -12.56 -5.35 17.53
C ALA A 118 -13.82 -5.87 16.83
N ALA A 119 -14.95 -5.86 17.53
CA ALA A 119 -16.25 -6.19 16.97
C ALA A 119 -16.52 -5.32 15.73
N TYR A 120 -17.21 -5.89 14.76
CA TYR A 120 -17.53 -5.19 13.51
C TYR A 120 -18.80 -5.76 12.90
N GLU A 121 -19.46 -4.92 12.09
CA GLU A 121 -20.51 -5.30 11.17
C GLU A 121 -20.23 -4.70 9.80
N THR A 122 -20.74 -5.34 8.74
CA THR A 122 -20.56 -4.91 7.36
C THR A 122 -21.89 -4.77 6.66
N PHE A 123 -22.06 -3.71 5.88
CA PHE A 123 -23.28 -3.38 5.19
C PHE A 123 -22.95 -3.00 3.76
N ASP A 124 -23.74 -3.50 2.82
CA ASP A 124 -23.80 -3.11 1.41
C ASP A 124 -25.05 -2.30 1.07
N ASP A 125 -25.94 -2.15 2.05
CA ASP A 125 -27.18 -1.36 1.99
C ASP A 125 -27.14 -0.21 3.00
N TYR A 126 -27.49 1.00 2.51
CA TYR A 126 -27.46 2.22 3.32
C TYR A 126 -28.48 2.19 4.47
N ASP A 127 -29.73 1.77 4.20
CA ASP A 127 -30.80 1.79 5.19
C ASP A 127 -30.53 0.77 6.31
N ALA A 128 -29.96 -0.38 5.97
CA ALA A 128 -29.53 -1.38 6.93
C ALA A 128 -28.41 -0.84 7.85
N ALA A 129 -27.44 -0.13 7.27
CA ALA A 129 -26.37 0.51 8.04
C ALA A 129 -26.92 1.59 9.00
N VAL A 130 -27.81 2.45 8.53
CA VAL A 130 -28.46 3.49 9.36
C VAL A 130 -29.26 2.87 10.50
N LYS A 131 -30.04 1.82 10.21
CA LYS A 131 -30.82 1.11 11.23
C LYS A 131 -29.94 0.50 12.31
N TYR A 132 -28.82 -0.09 11.94
CA TYR A 132 -27.83 -0.61 12.88
C TYR A 132 -27.28 0.49 13.78
N LEU A 133 -26.86 1.63 13.19
CA LEU A 133 -26.30 2.77 13.93
C LEU A 133 -27.26 3.38 14.97
N GLN A 134 -28.58 3.26 14.77
CA GLN A 134 -29.59 3.73 15.73
C GLN A 134 -29.61 2.89 17.03
N THR A 135 -29.11 1.67 17.00
CA THR A 135 -29.14 0.73 18.13
C THR A 135 -27.75 0.33 18.61
N ALA A 136 -26.70 0.75 17.91
CA ALA A 136 -25.32 0.41 18.25
C ALA A 136 -24.82 1.22 19.46
N ASP A 137 -23.99 0.59 20.27
CA ASP A 137 -23.29 1.25 21.37
C ASP A 137 -22.29 2.28 20.83
N MET A 138 -22.22 3.44 21.49
CA MET A 138 -21.26 4.49 21.15
C MET A 138 -20.07 4.50 22.12
N PRO A 139 -18.85 4.88 21.66
CA PRO A 139 -18.52 5.38 20.30
C PRO A 139 -18.36 4.27 19.27
N ILE A 140 -18.74 4.55 18.00
CA ILE A 140 -18.60 3.64 16.87
C ILE A 140 -17.84 4.31 15.72
N VAL A 141 -17.03 3.52 14.99
CA VAL A 141 -16.27 3.98 13.84
C VAL A 141 -16.88 3.44 12.56
N VAL A 142 -17.28 4.34 11.66
CA VAL A 142 -17.77 4.01 10.32
C VAL A 142 -16.64 4.16 9.31
N LYS A 143 -16.41 3.13 8.48
CA LYS A 143 -15.37 3.13 7.45
C LYS A 143 -15.93 2.63 6.13
N ALA A 144 -15.54 3.27 5.02
CA ALA A 144 -15.72 2.70 3.69
C ALA A 144 -14.82 1.48 3.51
N ASP A 145 -15.29 0.47 2.75
CA ASP A 145 -14.41 -0.61 2.31
C ASP A 145 -13.49 -0.13 1.19
N GLY A 146 -12.36 -0.83 1.00
CA GLY A 146 -11.34 -0.48 0.02
C GLY A 146 -10.24 0.47 0.55
N LEU A 147 -9.36 0.88 -0.36
CA LEU A 147 -8.28 1.83 -0.10
C LEU A 147 -8.85 3.26 -0.10
N ALA A 148 -9.29 3.72 1.06
CA ALA A 148 -9.84 5.07 1.26
C ALA A 148 -8.94 5.86 2.22
N PRO A 149 -7.95 6.61 1.71
CA PRO A 149 -6.98 7.34 2.55
C PRO A 149 -7.60 8.43 3.44
N VAL A 150 -8.82 8.89 3.10
CA VAL A 150 -9.54 9.93 3.85
C VAL A 150 -10.15 9.42 5.17
N SER A 151 -10.29 8.11 5.36
CA SER A 151 -10.90 7.55 6.58
C SER A 151 -10.11 7.76 7.86
N TYR A 152 -8.82 8.10 7.77
CA TYR A 152 -7.97 8.35 8.94
C TYR A 152 -7.99 9.80 9.45
N THR A 153 -8.31 10.78 8.60
CA THR A 153 -8.28 12.20 8.98
C THR A 153 -9.44 12.61 9.90
N HIS A 154 -10.59 11.94 9.80
CA HIS A 154 -11.75 12.23 10.66
C HIS A 154 -11.60 11.68 12.08
N LEU A 155 -10.91 10.57 12.27
CA LEU A 155 -10.69 9.97 13.60
C LEU A 155 -9.69 10.76 14.43
N ARG A 156 -8.65 11.33 13.83
CA ARG A 156 -7.66 12.15 14.53
C ARG A 156 -8.22 13.47 15.05
N ALA A 157 -9.22 14.04 14.38
CA ALA A 157 -9.85 15.27 14.82
C ALA A 157 -10.70 15.09 16.11
N HIS A 158 -11.16 13.88 16.41
CA HIS A 158 -11.89 13.57 17.64
C HIS A 158 -10.99 13.11 18.79
N GLU A 159 -9.89 12.43 18.51
CA GLU A 159 -8.92 11.99 19.51
C GLU A 159 -8.17 13.17 20.15
N THR A 160 -7.94 14.26 19.42
CA THR A 160 -7.24 15.45 19.92
C THR A 160 -8.13 16.42 20.71
N ARG A 161 -9.40 16.11 20.93
CA ARG A 161 -10.32 16.97 21.73
C ARG A 161 -10.50 16.52 23.18
N HIS A 162 -9.85 15.47 23.61
CA HIS A 162 -9.98 14.92 24.97
C HIS A 162 -8.68 14.87 25.77
N ASP A 163 -7.61 15.50 25.25
CA ASP A 163 -6.36 15.71 26.00
C ASP A 163 -6.26 17.14 26.56
#